data_f2a15607c69a47c120da0e775da32be0
#
_entry.id   f2a15607c69a47c120da0e775da32be0
#
_cell.length_a   1.000
_cell.length_b   1.000
_cell.length_c   1.000
_cell.angle_alpha   90.00
_cell.angle_beta   90.00
_cell.angle_gamma   90.00
#
_symmetry.space_group_name_H-M   'P 1'
#
loop_
_entity.id
_entity.type
_entity.pdbx_description
1 polymer ?
#
loop_
_entity_poly.entity_id
_entity_poly.type
_entity_poly.pdbx_seq_one_letter_code
_entity_poly.pdbx_strand_id
1 'polypeptide(L)'
;VYKRQDLLSGSIATAAFFEAAANAGGDAKLAANWVMGELAAKLNAEEKDIAGSPVSAEQLGQLIARLKDGTISSKIAKQVFEACWAGEGNPDDIIEAKGLKQMSDTGELEKIVDDIIANNAAQVDDYRNSDDAKKKKKIGFFVGQAMKATQGKANPQQLNKLLQEKLQ
;
A
#
# COMPACT_ATOMS: atom_id res chain seq x y z
N VAL A 1 -9.86 1.47 -41.21
CA VAL A 1 -11.15 1.36 -40.53
C VAL A 1 -11.06 0.43 -39.34
N TYR A 2 -10.37 -0.70 -39.45
CA TYR A 2 -10.22 -1.68 -38.33
C TYR A 2 -9.47 -1.12 -37.12
N LYS A 3 -8.37 -0.36 -37.30
CA LYS A 3 -7.59 0.22 -36.18
C LYS A 3 -8.39 1.21 -35.31
N ARG A 4 -9.42 1.86 -35.89
CA ARG A 4 -10.21 2.85 -35.15
C ARG A 4 -11.32 2.20 -34.31
N GLN A 5 -11.81 1.04 -34.72
CA GLN A 5 -12.78 0.25 -33.96
C GLN A 5 -12.11 -0.43 -32.76
N ASP A 6 -10.89 -0.94 -32.91
CA ASP A 6 -10.13 -1.56 -31.82
C ASP A 6 -9.75 -0.54 -30.73
N LEU A 7 -9.40 0.70 -31.11
CA LEU A 7 -9.15 1.80 -30.17
C LEU A 7 -10.40 2.22 -29.39
N LEU A 8 -11.58 2.27 -30.06
CA LEU A 8 -12.84 2.63 -29.41
C LEU A 8 -13.35 1.52 -28.49
N SER A 9 -13.25 0.25 -28.87
CA SER A 9 -13.62 -0.88 -28.02
C SER A 9 -12.69 -1.03 -26.82
N GLY A 10 -11.38 -0.82 -26.97
CA GLY A 10 -10.42 -0.77 -25.87
C GLY A 10 -10.69 0.37 -24.89
N SER A 11 -11.07 1.54 -25.37
CA SER A 11 -11.47 2.70 -24.55
C SER A 11 -12.74 2.45 -23.75
N ILE A 12 -13.76 1.82 -24.34
CA ILE A 12 -15.01 1.43 -23.67
C ILE A 12 -14.75 0.35 -22.62
N ALA A 13 -13.94 -0.66 -22.94
CA ALA A 13 -13.56 -1.72 -22.00
C ALA A 13 -12.78 -1.16 -20.80
N THR A 14 -11.89 -0.19 -21.02
CA THR A 14 -11.15 0.50 -19.94
C THR A 14 -12.09 1.30 -19.05
N ALA A 15 -13.05 2.03 -19.61
CA ALA A 15 -14.04 2.79 -18.85
C ALA A 15 -14.91 1.86 -18.01
N ALA A 16 -15.42 0.76 -18.58
CA ALA A 16 -16.22 -0.22 -17.86
C ALA A 16 -15.44 -0.89 -16.72
N PHE A 17 -14.19 -1.24 -16.97
CA PHE A 17 -13.30 -1.80 -15.94
C PHE A 17 -13.05 -0.80 -14.80
N PHE A 18 -12.79 0.46 -15.14
CA PHE A 18 -12.63 1.53 -14.17
C PHE A 18 -13.87 1.72 -13.30
N GLU A 19 -15.04 1.81 -13.91
CA GLU A 19 -16.31 1.97 -13.18
C GLU A 19 -16.56 0.79 -12.23
N ALA A 20 -16.36 -0.43 -12.69
CA ALA A 20 -16.53 -1.62 -11.87
C ALA A 20 -15.53 -1.65 -10.69
N ALA A 21 -14.27 -1.33 -10.92
CA ALA A 21 -13.26 -1.24 -9.88
C ALA A 21 -13.54 -0.11 -8.88
N ALA A 22 -13.98 1.04 -9.35
CA ALA A 22 -14.34 2.19 -8.52
C ALA A 22 -15.56 1.89 -7.63
N ASN A 23 -16.57 1.21 -8.18
CA ASN A 23 -17.76 0.81 -7.43
C ASN A 23 -17.42 -0.24 -6.36
N ALA A 24 -16.64 -1.25 -6.71
CA ALA A 24 -16.22 -2.30 -5.79
C ALA A 24 -15.28 -1.78 -4.69
N GLY A 25 -14.37 -0.87 -5.03
CA GLY A 25 -13.39 -0.27 -4.09
C GLY A 25 -13.92 0.93 -3.30
N GLY A 26 -15.02 1.53 -3.75
CA GLY A 26 -15.62 2.71 -3.12
C GLY A 26 -14.76 3.98 -3.18
N ASP A 27 -13.77 4.04 -4.07
CA ASP A 27 -12.90 5.20 -4.27
C ASP A 27 -12.47 5.33 -5.74
N ALA A 28 -13.12 6.26 -6.45
CA ALA A 28 -12.86 6.50 -7.86
C ALA A 28 -11.44 7.04 -8.14
N LYS A 29 -10.89 7.83 -7.23
CA LYS A 29 -9.55 8.41 -7.38
C LYS A 29 -8.46 7.35 -7.26
N LEU A 30 -8.57 6.48 -6.28
CA LEU A 30 -7.66 5.34 -6.13
C LEU A 30 -7.81 4.37 -7.31
N ALA A 31 -9.04 4.07 -7.73
CA ALA A 31 -9.30 3.23 -8.90
C ALA A 31 -8.65 3.80 -10.15
N ALA A 32 -8.79 5.10 -10.41
CA ALA A 32 -8.16 5.76 -11.55
C ALA A 32 -6.64 5.62 -11.51
N ASN A 33 -6.02 5.88 -10.36
CA ASN A 33 -4.57 5.77 -10.20
C ASN A 33 -4.07 4.34 -10.46
N TRP A 34 -4.79 3.34 -9.99
CA TRP A 34 -4.43 1.93 -10.19
C TRP A 34 -4.65 1.45 -11.61
N VAL A 35 -5.79 1.81 -12.23
CA VAL A 35 -6.11 1.42 -13.61
C VAL A 35 -5.16 2.10 -14.59
N MET A 36 -4.94 3.40 -14.44
CA MET A 36 -4.09 4.18 -15.36
C MET A 36 -2.59 4.04 -15.07
N GLY A 37 -2.22 3.66 -13.86
CA GLY A 37 -0.83 3.43 -13.43
C GLY A 37 -0.43 1.96 -13.48
N GLU A 38 -0.65 1.25 -12.38
CA GLU A 38 -0.12 -0.12 -12.19
C GLU A 38 -0.71 -1.14 -13.18
N LEU A 39 -2.03 -1.11 -13.41
CA LEU A 39 -2.68 -2.03 -14.35
C LEU A 39 -2.23 -1.75 -15.78
N ALA A 40 -2.26 -0.49 -16.22
CA ALA A 40 -1.84 -0.10 -17.56
C ALA A 40 -0.36 -0.44 -17.81
N ALA A 41 0.52 -0.22 -16.82
CA ALA A 41 1.93 -0.56 -16.93
C ALA A 41 2.15 -2.08 -17.14
N LYS A 42 1.42 -2.91 -16.41
CA LYS A 42 1.48 -4.38 -16.58
C LYS A 42 0.92 -4.84 -17.92
N LEU A 43 -0.23 -4.31 -18.33
CA LEU A 43 -0.83 -4.61 -19.63
C LEU A 43 0.11 -4.25 -20.79
N ASN A 44 0.71 -3.08 -20.74
CA ASN A 44 1.67 -2.63 -21.74
C ASN A 44 2.95 -3.50 -21.77
N ALA A 45 3.45 -3.90 -20.61
CA ALA A 45 4.63 -4.75 -20.51
C ALA A 45 4.42 -6.16 -21.10
N GLU A 46 3.19 -6.67 -21.04
CA GLU A 46 2.81 -7.97 -21.59
C GLU A 46 2.09 -7.87 -22.95
N GLU A 47 2.01 -6.68 -23.53
CA GLU A 47 1.31 -6.41 -24.79
C GLU A 47 -0.14 -6.94 -24.80
N LYS A 48 -0.82 -6.81 -23.64
CA LYS A 48 -2.21 -7.25 -23.43
C LYS A 48 -3.19 -6.07 -23.38
N ASP A 49 -4.40 -6.34 -23.83
CA ASP A 49 -5.53 -5.41 -23.64
C ASP A 49 -6.16 -5.61 -22.26
N ILE A 50 -6.93 -4.62 -21.80
CA ILE A 50 -7.62 -4.68 -20.52
C ILE A 50 -8.62 -5.84 -20.42
N ALA A 51 -9.19 -6.25 -21.55
CA ALA A 51 -10.06 -7.43 -21.65
C ALA A 51 -9.32 -8.75 -21.42
N GLY A 52 -7.99 -8.78 -21.62
CA GLY A 52 -7.10 -9.90 -21.36
C GLY A 52 -6.40 -9.83 -20.01
N SER A 53 -6.80 -8.90 -19.13
CA SER A 53 -6.21 -8.77 -17.80
C SER A 53 -6.47 -10.02 -16.95
N PRO A 54 -5.42 -10.60 -16.33
CA PRO A 54 -5.60 -11.71 -15.37
C PRO A 54 -6.29 -11.27 -14.09
N VAL A 55 -6.24 -9.97 -13.77
CA VAL A 55 -6.91 -9.37 -12.61
C VAL A 55 -8.24 -8.78 -13.04
N SER A 56 -9.33 -9.21 -12.42
CA SER A 56 -10.66 -8.66 -12.68
C SER A 56 -10.86 -7.28 -12.05
N ALA A 57 -11.85 -6.54 -12.53
CA ALA A 57 -12.23 -5.25 -11.93
C ALA A 57 -12.67 -5.39 -10.46
N GLU A 58 -13.33 -6.50 -10.13
CA GLU A 58 -13.74 -6.82 -8.76
C GLU A 58 -12.55 -7.07 -7.85
N GLN A 59 -11.55 -7.84 -8.29
CA GLN A 59 -10.32 -8.06 -7.55
C GLN A 59 -9.56 -6.76 -7.32
N LEU A 60 -9.45 -5.92 -8.34
CA LEU A 60 -8.82 -4.60 -8.18
C LEU A 60 -9.63 -3.72 -7.21
N GLY A 61 -10.95 -3.77 -7.26
CA GLY A 61 -11.83 -3.07 -6.33
C GLY A 61 -11.64 -3.53 -4.89
N GLN A 62 -11.54 -4.84 -4.63
CA GLN A 62 -11.24 -5.37 -3.29
C GLN A 62 -9.89 -4.86 -2.78
N LEU A 63 -8.87 -4.86 -3.63
CA LEU A 63 -7.55 -4.32 -3.29
C LEU A 63 -7.62 -2.83 -2.93
N ILE A 64 -8.36 -2.04 -3.69
CA ILE A 64 -8.59 -0.61 -3.45
C ILE A 64 -9.34 -0.38 -2.14
N ALA A 65 -10.35 -1.20 -1.83
CA ALA A 65 -11.09 -1.13 -0.58
C ALA A 65 -10.17 -1.37 0.63
N ARG A 66 -9.27 -2.36 0.56
CA ARG A 66 -8.28 -2.65 1.61
C ARG A 66 -7.22 -1.57 1.75
N LEU A 67 -6.85 -0.92 0.66
CA LEU A 67 -5.96 0.23 0.69
C LEU A 67 -6.64 1.46 1.31
N LYS A 68 -7.93 1.67 1.01
CA LYS A 68 -8.73 2.79 1.52
C LYS A 68 -8.99 2.67 3.02
N ASP A 69 -9.35 1.48 3.51
CA ASP A 69 -9.64 1.24 4.93
C ASP A 69 -8.37 1.12 5.81
N GLY A 70 -7.20 1.15 5.19
CA GLY A 70 -5.91 1.08 5.89
C GLY A 70 -5.48 -0.34 6.29
N THR A 71 -6.16 -1.38 5.82
CA THR A 71 -5.79 -2.80 6.07
C THR A 71 -4.40 -3.10 5.50
N ILE A 72 -4.05 -2.49 4.38
CA ILE A 72 -2.74 -2.62 3.72
C ILE A 72 -2.18 -1.26 3.34
N SER A 73 -0.85 -1.17 3.26
CA SER A 73 -0.15 0.00 2.73
C SER A 73 -0.06 -0.05 1.19
N SER A 74 0.23 1.08 0.54
CA SER A 74 0.44 1.13 -0.92
C SER A 74 1.53 0.17 -1.40
N LYS A 75 2.58 -0.03 -0.61
CA LYS A 75 3.64 -1.00 -0.91
C LYS A 75 3.13 -2.43 -0.89
N ILE A 76 2.35 -2.78 0.13
CA ILE A 76 1.74 -4.11 0.26
C ILE A 76 0.70 -4.31 -0.84
N ALA A 77 -0.08 -3.28 -1.17
CA ALA A 77 -1.06 -3.33 -2.26
C ALA A 77 -0.44 -3.71 -3.60
N LYS A 78 0.76 -3.18 -3.91
CA LYS A 78 1.51 -3.58 -5.12
C LYS A 78 1.91 -5.05 -5.09
N GLN A 79 2.38 -5.55 -3.96
CA GLN A 79 2.74 -6.96 -3.81
C GLN A 79 1.52 -7.88 -3.97
N VAL A 80 0.38 -7.50 -3.40
CA VAL A 80 -0.90 -8.23 -3.56
C VAL A 80 -1.35 -8.20 -5.01
N PHE A 81 -1.25 -7.05 -5.68
CA PHE A 81 -1.60 -6.91 -7.09
C PHE A 81 -0.73 -7.81 -7.98
N GLU A 82 0.58 -7.86 -7.74
CA GLU A 82 1.48 -8.76 -8.47
C GLU A 82 1.14 -10.24 -8.25
N ALA A 83 0.78 -10.62 -7.03
CA ALA A 83 0.33 -11.97 -6.73
C ALA A 83 -1.00 -12.32 -7.41
N CYS A 84 -1.97 -11.38 -7.42
CA CYS A 84 -3.21 -11.53 -8.20
C CYS A 84 -2.92 -11.67 -9.70
N TRP A 85 -1.98 -10.89 -10.22
CA TRP A 85 -1.55 -10.95 -11.62
C TRP A 85 -0.95 -12.30 -11.99
N ALA A 86 -0.20 -12.90 -11.06
CA ALA A 86 0.35 -14.25 -11.19
C ALA A 86 -0.71 -15.36 -11.04
N GLY A 87 -1.96 -15.03 -10.69
CA GLY A 87 -3.03 -16.00 -10.50
C GLY A 87 -3.02 -16.70 -9.15
N GLU A 88 -2.39 -16.13 -8.13
CA GLU A 88 -2.31 -16.72 -6.79
C GLU A 88 -3.65 -16.70 -6.02
N GLY A 89 -4.63 -15.92 -6.46
CA GLY A 89 -5.97 -15.85 -5.87
C GLY A 89 -6.53 -14.44 -5.77
N ASN A 90 -7.52 -14.27 -4.89
CA ASN A 90 -8.13 -12.97 -4.61
C ASN A 90 -7.26 -12.14 -3.67
N PRO A 91 -7.37 -10.80 -3.68
CA PRO A 91 -6.60 -9.94 -2.78
C PRO A 91 -6.74 -10.31 -1.30
N ASP A 92 -7.95 -10.58 -0.83
CA ASP A 92 -8.21 -10.93 0.57
C ASP A 92 -7.53 -12.25 0.97
N ASP A 93 -7.62 -13.28 0.11
CA ASP A 93 -6.97 -14.58 0.34
C ASP A 93 -5.43 -14.43 0.40
N ILE A 94 -4.86 -13.62 -0.47
CA ILE A 94 -3.41 -13.35 -0.51
C ILE A 94 -2.97 -12.58 0.73
N ILE A 95 -3.73 -11.57 1.15
CA ILE A 95 -3.45 -10.78 2.35
C ILE A 95 -3.45 -11.68 3.59
N GLU A 96 -4.41 -12.59 3.71
CA GLU A 96 -4.49 -13.53 4.83
C GLU A 96 -3.39 -14.60 4.77
N ALA A 97 -3.22 -15.25 3.63
CA ALA A 97 -2.24 -16.33 3.46
C ALA A 97 -0.80 -15.87 3.68
N LYS A 98 -0.45 -14.66 3.23
CA LYS A 98 0.89 -14.08 3.40
C LYS A 98 1.02 -13.22 4.66
N GLY A 99 -0.04 -13.09 5.47
CA GLY A 99 -0.05 -12.28 6.69
C GLY A 99 0.31 -10.82 6.42
N LEU A 100 -0.22 -10.25 5.34
CA LEU A 100 0.13 -8.90 4.86
C LEU A 100 -0.74 -7.79 5.46
N LYS A 101 -1.65 -8.10 6.39
CA LYS A 101 -2.42 -7.09 7.10
C LYS A 101 -1.48 -6.10 7.77
N GLN A 102 -1.75 -4.81 7.57
CA GLN A 102 -0.99 -3.76 8.22
C GLN A 102 -1.18 -3.87 9.73
N MET A 103 -0.09 -3.83 10.49
CA MET A 103 -0.13 -3.77 11.95
C MET A 103 -0.74 -2.42 12.36
N SER A 104 -1.99 -2.44 12.77
CA SER A 104 -2.69 -1.28 13.35
C SER A 104 -2.96 -1.47 14.84
N ASP A 105 -2.56 -2.61 15.41
CA ASP A 105 -2.65 -2.85 16.85
C ASP A 105 -1.64 -1.98 17.59
N THR A 106 -2.18 -0.98 18.28
CA THR A 106 -1.39 0.00 19.04
C THR A 106 -0.50 -0.69 20.07
N GLY A 107 -0.97 -1.78 20.69
CA GLY A 107 -0.20 -2.51 21.71
C GLY A 107 1.05 -3.22 21.17
N GLU A 108 0.97 -3.79 19.98
CA GLU A 108 2.15 -4.40 19.32
C GLU A 108 3.12 -3.35 18.83
N LEU A 109 2.59 -2.25 18.25
CA LEU A 109 3.41 -1.13 17.80
C LEU A 109 4.14 -0.45 18.97
N GLU A 110 3.48 -0.30 20.11
CA GLU A 110 4.08 0.26 21.33
C GLU A 110 5.26 -0.57 21.81
N LYS A 111 5.13 -1.90 21.87
CA LYS A 111 6.23 -2.80 22.25
C LYS A 111 7.43 -2.65 21.32
N ILE A 112 7.19 -2.62 20.01
CA ILE A 112 8.26 -2.45 19.01
C ILE A 112 8.95 -1.10 19.17
N VAL A 113 8.19 -0.04 19.40
CA VAL A 113 8.73 1.31 19.65
C VAL A 113 9.53 1.34 20.94
N ASP A 114 9.04 0.73 22.02
CA ASP A 114 9.77 0.63 23.29
C ASP A 114 11.09 -0.13 23.16
N ASP A 115 11.09 -1.26 22.44
CA ASP A 115 12.30 -2.03 22.15
C ASP A 115 13.31 -1.22 21.32
N ILE A 116 12.84 -0.45 20.34
CA ILE A 116 13.71 0.41 19.54
C ILE A 116 14.31 1.53 20.37
N ILE A 117 13.53 2.16 21.23
CA ILE A 117 13.98 3.21 22.15
C ILE A 117 15.02 2.64 23.13
N ALA A 118 14.77 1.47 23.70
CA ALA A 118 15.68 0.80 24.62
C ALA A 118 17.01 0.42 23.96
N ASN A 119 16.96 -0.08 22.73
CA ASN A 119 18.17 -0.49 21.99
C ASN A 119 18.95 0.67 21.37
N ASN A 120 18.40 1.88 21.35
CA ASN A 120 19.02 3.05 20.75
C ASN A 120 19.05 4.25 21.70
N ALA A 121 19.38 4.02 22.97
CA ALA A 121 19.38 5.05 24.03
C ALA A 121 20.21 6.29 23.66
N ALA A 122 21.37 6.12 23.05
CA ALA A 122 22.24 7.23 22.64
C ALA A 122 21.57 8.12 21.56
N GLN A 123 20.84 7.52 20.62
CA GLN A 123 20.09 8.24 19.59
C GLN A 123 18.85 8.93 20.18
N VAL A 124 18.25 8.36 21.22
CA VAL A 124 17.15 8.98 21.97
C VAL A 124 17.63 10.23 22.70
N ASP A 125 18.77 10.16 23.38
CA ASP A 125 19.38 11.32 24.06
C ASP A 125 19.76 12.40 23.05
N ASP A 126 20.33 12.02 21.91
CA ASP A 126 20.66 12.93 20.83
C ASP A 126 19.39 13.56 20.19
N TYR A 127 18.29 12.82 20.13
CA TYR A 127 17.00 13.35 19.71
C TYR A 127 16.47 14.40 20.71
N ARG A 128 16.47 14.09 22.00
CA ARG A 128 15.97 14.97 23.07
C ARG A 128 16.75 16.29 23.15
N ASN A 129 18.05 16.23 22.92
CA ASN A 129 18.95 17.39 22.95
C ASN A 129 19.00 18.17 21.62
N SER A 130 18.18 17.81 20.64
CA SER A 130 18.17 18.44 19.31
C SER A 130 17.07 19.48 19.16
N ASP A 131 17.31 20.44 18.24
CA ASP A 131 16.31 21.42 17.84
C ASP A 131 15.16 20.75 17.07
N ASP A 132 13.97 21.36 17.06
CA ASP A 132 12.76 20.82 16.41
C ASP A 132 12.95 20.46 14.92
N ALA A 133 13.75 21.22 14.18
CA ALA A 133 14.09 20.92 12.79
C ALA A 133 14.92 19.62 12.65
N LYS A 134 15.83 19.38 13.59
CA LYS A 134 16.65 18.15 13.64
C LYS A 134 15.85 16.96 14.16
N LYS A 135 14.94 17.19 15.11
CA LYS A 135 14.01 16.16 15.62
C LYS A 135 13.20 15.52 14.52
N LYS A 136 12.66 16.32 13.59
CA LYS A 136 11.90 15.82 12.43
C LYS A 136 12.71 14.88 11.52
N LYS A 137 14.01 15.13 11.37
CA LYS A 137 14.91 14.25 10.60
C LYS A 137 15.26 12.98 11.40
N LYS A 138 15.53 13.12 12.69
CA LYS A 138 15.93 12.02 13.55
C LYS A 138 14.81 11.03 13.83
N ILE A 139 13.56 11.49 13.91
CA ILE A 139 12.39 10.61 14.04
C ILE A 139 12.27 9.65 12.84
N GLY A 140 12.71 10.08 11.66
CA GLY A 140 12.76 9.24 10.47
C GLY A 140 13.67 8.00 10.64
N PHE A 141 14.73 8.11 11.42
CA PHE A 141 15.58 6.97 11.77
C PHE A 141 14.81 5.92 12.58
N PHE A 142 14.09 6.34 13.63
CA PHE A 142 13.30 5.43 14.46
C PHE A 142 12.13 4.81 13.68
N VAL A 143 11.46 5.60 12.83
CA VAL A 143 10.43 5.09 11.93
C VAL A 143 11.01 4.05 10.98
N GLY A 144 12.19 4.29 10.42
CA GLY A 144 12.91 3.34 9.56
C GLY A 144 13.24 2.02 10.27
N GLN A 145 13.70 2.08 11.51
CA GLN A 145 13.97 0.90 12.33
C GLN A 145 12.68 0.13 12.63
N ALA A 146 11.60 0.82 13.01
CA ALA A 146 10.30 0.20 13.26
C ALA A 146 9.71 -0.44 11.99
N MET A 147 9.81 0.23 10.86
CA MET A 147 9.38 -0.32 9.58
C MET A 147 10.19 -1.56 9.18
N LYS A 148 11.49 -1.58 9.48
CA LYS A 148 12.34 -2.75 9.25
C LYS A 148 11.95 -3.91 10.18
N ALA A 149 11.74 -3.64 11.46
CA ALA A 149 11.32 -4.65 12.45
C ALA A 149 9.96 -5.27 12.10
N THR A 150 9.04 -4.46 11.58
CA THR A 150 7.69 -4.90 11.16
C THR A 150 7.61 -5.38 9.71
N GLN A 151 8.75 -5.46 9.01
CA GLN A 151 8.81 -5.82 7.59
C GLN A 151 7.90 -4.95 6.69
N GLY A 152 7.72 -3.70 7.06
CA GLY A 152 6.87 -2.74 6.34
C GLY A 152 5.37 -2.84 6.63
N LYS A 153 4.95 -3.66 7.60
CA LYS A 153 3.54 -3.84 7.99
C LYS A 153 3.01 -2.75 8.91
N ALA A 154 3.89 -2.03 9.61
CA ALA A 154 3.47 -0.94 10.49
C ALA A 154 2.94 0.27 9.73
N ASN A 155 1.94 0.94 10.31
CA ASN A 155 1.44 2.20 9.77
C ASN A 155 2.40 3.34 10.11
N PRO A 156 3.03 3.99 9.11
CA PRO A 156 4.02 5.05 9.36
C PRO A 156 3.47 6.24 10.14
N GLN A 157 2.19 6.57 9.95
CA GLN A 157 1.55 7.69 10.65
C GLN A 157 1.35 7.39 12.13
N GLN A 158 0.91 6.17 12.46
CA GLN A 158 0.78 5.72 13.85
C GLN A 158 2.15 5.61 14.53
N LEU A 159 3.17 5.09 13.83
CA LEU A 159 4.54 5.04 14.34
C LEU A 159 5.09 6.43 14.63
N ASN A 160 4.90 7.39 13.74
CA ASN A 160 5.31 8.78 13.96
C ASN A 160 4.67 9.36 15.22
N LYS A 161 3.37 9.15 15.40
CA LYS A 161 2.62 9.64 16.56
C LYS A 161 3.14 9.03 17.85
N LEU A 162 3.26 7.69 17.90
CA LEU A 162 3.78 6.97 19.06
C LEU A 162 5.22 7.36 19.41
N LEU A 163 6.08 7.50 18.40
CA LEU A 163 7.46 7.95 18.61
C LEU A 163 7.52 9.39 19.15
N GLN A 164 6.69 10.29 18.64
CA GLN A 164 6.61 11.66 19.16
C GLN A 164 6.14 11.70 20.63
N GLU A 165 5.17 10.87 20.99
CA GLU A 165 4.66 10.77 22.38
C GLU A 165 5.70 10.17 23.33
N LYS A 166 6.45 9.15 22.91
CA LYS A 166 7.41 8.44 23.76
C LYS A 166 8.81 9.07 23.79
N LEU A 167 9.19 9.86 22.81
CA LEU A 167 10.47 10.56 22.75
C LEU A 167 10.46 11.96 23.38
N GLN A 168 9.26 12.51 23.70
CA GLN A 168 9.12 13.72 24.49
C GLN A 168 9.52 13.43 25.93
#